data_611ad3c081414293dc3214377e0f9a77
#
_entry.id   611ad3c081414293dc3214377e0f9a77
#
_cell.length_a   1.000
_cell.length_b   1.000
_cell.length_c   1.000
_cell.angle_alpha   90.00
_cell.angle_beta   90.00
_cell.angle_gamma   90.00
#
_symmetry.space_group_name_H-M   'P 1'
#
loop_
_entity.id
_entity.type
_entity.pdbx_description
1 polymer ?
#
loop_
_entity_poly.entity_id
_entity_poly.type
_entity_poly.pdbx_seq_one_letter_code
_entity_poly.pdbx_strand_id
1 'polypeptide(L)'
;LPNLNARDNVAQPLRHQGVASRKALKLADQMLERLGMIHRAHALPMMLSGGEQQRVAIARALITNPRLILADEPTGALDPVTGREVLALFKDLHENDGVSFLIVTHSKEVAAFANRSLELRDGRFVAEHGADVDVENLGKDRELIIDETGTVTLPPDLLVRIGGAGRYTVGNADSGYLSLQGEAVEAMGK
;
A
#
# COMPACT_ATOMS: atom_id res chain seq x y z
N LEU A 1 -13.12 1.96 -16.45
CA LEU A 1 -13.53 2.63 -17.69
C LEU A 1 -15.05 2.81 -17.65
N PRO A 2 -15.56 4.08 -17.59
CA PRO A 2 -16.97 4.36 -17.24
C PRO A 2 -17.97 3.88 -18.28
N ASN A 3 -17.58 3.76 -19.53
CA ASN A 3 -18.44 3.40 -20.64
C ASN A 3 -18.46 1.91 -20.97
N LEU A 4 -17.72 1.11 -20.22
CA LEU A 4 -17.66 -0.34 -20.38
C LEU A 4 -18.30 -1.02 -19.18
N ASN A 5 -19.06 -2.12 -19.40
CA ASN A 5 -19.53 -2.95 -18.31
C ASN A 5 -18.36 -3.67 -17.62
N ALA A 6 -18.61 -4.33 -16.48
CA ALA A 6 -17.58 -5.01 -15.71
C ALA A 6 -16.77 -6.01 -16.54
N ARG A 7 -17.46 -6.86 -17.32
CA ARG A 7 -16.85 -7.86 -18.20
C ARG A 7 -15.92 -7.25 -19.24
N ASP A 8 -16.40 -6.22 -19.94
CA ASP A 8 -15.61 -5.52 -20.96
C ASP A 8 -14.43 -4.76 -20.35
N ASN A 9 -14.60 -4.18 -19.15
CA ASN A 9 -13.51 -3.57 -18.38
C ASN A 9 -12.38 -4.58 -18.11
N VAL A 10 -12.73 -5.77 -17.64
CA VAL A 10 -11.77 -6.83 -17.32
C VAL A 10 -11.13 -7.40 -18.60
N ALA A 11 -11.86 -7.54 -19.70
CA ALA A 11 -11.33 -8.04 -20.97
C ALA A 11 -10.37 -7.07 -21.68
N GLN A 12 -10.42 -5.79 -21.36
CA GLN A 12 -9.72 -4.73 -22.10
C GLN A 12 -8.20 -4.91 -22.20
N PRO A 13 -7.46 -5.27 -21.14
CA PRO A 13 -6.01 -5.48 -21.23
C PRO A 13 -5.64 -6.59 -22.22
N LEU A 14 -6.39 -7.68 -22.26
CA LEU A 14 -6.16 -8.78 -23.21
C LEU A 14 -6.43 -8.36 -24.67
N ARG A 15 -7.45 -7.53 -24.89
CA ARG A 15 -7.73 -6.97 -26.22
C ARG A 15 -6.58 -6.08 -26.70
N HIS A 16 -5.99 -5.28 -25.80
CA HIS A 16 -4.80 -4.47 -26.12
C HIS A 16 -3.56 -5.33 -26.45
N GLN A 17 -3.49 -6.55 -25.89
CA GLN A 17 -2.45 -7.52 -26.23
C GLN A 17 -2.76 -8.31 -27.52
N GLY A 18 -3.84 -7.98 -28.22
CA GLY A 18 -4.23 -8.64 -29.48
C GLY A 18 -4.97 -9.97 -29.31
N VAL A 19 -5.40 -10.32 -28.08
CA VAL A 19 -6.21 -11.52 -27.84
C VAL A 19 -7.59 -11.35 -28.49
N ALA A 20 -8.02 -12.34 -29.26
CA ALA A 20 -9.33 -12.33 -29.92
C ALA A 20 -10.45 -12.04 -28.91
N SER A 21 -11.38 -11.13 -29.27
CA SER A 21 -12.40 -10.60 -28.37
C SER A 21 -13.22 -11.71 -27.67
N ARG A 22 -13.61 -12.76 -28.39
CA ARG A 22 -14.35 -13.90 -27.83
C ARG A 22 -13.54 -14.62 -26.72
N LYS A 23 -12.23 -14.79 -26.91
CA LYS A 23 -11.32 -15.41 -25.92
C LYS A 23 -11.12 -14.50 -24.73
N ALA A 24 -10.91 -13.19 -24.96
CA ALA A 24 -10.76 -12.20 -23.90
C ALA A 24 -12.00 -12.13 -23.00
N LEU A 25 -13.20 -12.13 -23.58
CA LEU A 25 -14.45 -12.15 -22.82
C LEU A 25 -14.63 -13.43 -21.99
N LYS A 26 -14.28 -14.60 -22.55
CA LYS A 26 -14.34 -15.86 -21.78
C LYS A 26 -13.40 -15.83 -20.57
N LEU A 27 -12.19 -15.32 -20.73
CA LEU A 27 -11.23 -15.17 -19.63
C LEU A 27 -11.70 -14.14 -18.60
N ALA A 28 -12.34 -13.05 -19.06
CA ALA A 28 -12.92 -12.07 -18.16
C ALA A 28 -14.06 -12.66 -17.32
N ASP A 29 -14.93 -13.51 -17.90
CA ASP A 29 -15.97 -14.21 -17.14
C ASP A 29 -15.37 -15.10 -16.05
N GLN A 30 -14.36 -15.87 -16.37
CA GLN A 30 -13.66 -16.73 -15.41
C GLN A 30 -13.00 -15.91 -14.27
N MET A 31 -12.40 -14.76 -14.61
CA MET A 31 -11.81 -13.88 -13.62
C MET A 31 -12.88 -13.23 -12.73
N LEU A 32 -13.98 -12.77 -13.30
CA LEU A 32 -15.10 -12.23 -12.53
C LEU A 32 -15.75 -13.29 -11.63
N GLU A 33 -15.88 -14.52 -12.09
CA GLU A 33 -16.38 -15.63 -11.28
C GLU A 33 -15.48 -15.89 -10.08
N ARG A 34 -14.15 -15.96 -10.30
CA ARG A 34 -13.16 -16.11 -9.24
C ARG A 34 -13.25 -15.04 -8.16
N LEU A 35 -13.54 -13.80 -8.54
CA LEU A 35 -13.67 -12.67 -7.60
C LEU A 35 -15.11 -12.45 -7.10
N GLY A 36 -16.03 -13.40 -7.37
CA GLY A 36 -17.43 -13.35 -6.94
C GLY A 36 -18.26 -12.30 -7.67
N MET A 37 -17.81 -11.82 -8.85
CA MET A 37 -18.41 -10.70 -9.59
C MET A 37 -19.14 -11.10 -10.87
N ILE A 38 -19.28 -12.40 -11.17
CA ILE A 38 -19.89 -12.85 -12.43
C ILE A 38 -21.36 -12.38 -12.57
N HIS A 39 -22.08 -12.31 -11.44
CA HIS A 39 -23.47 -11.84 -11.41
C HIS A 39 -23.62 -10.36 -11.78
N ARG A 40 -22.53 -9.61 -11.76
CA ARG A 40 -22.43 -8.17 -12.11
C ARG A 40 -21.71 -7.94 -13.45
N ALA A 41 -21.42 -8.99 -14.22
CA ALA A 41 -20.62 -8.90 -15.45
C ALA A 41 -21.11 -7.85 -16.45
N HIS A 42 -22.41 -7.63 -16.54
CA HIS A 42 -23.03 -6.67 -17.45
C HIS A 42 -23.32 -5.30 -16.82
N ALA A 43 -23.03 -5.10 -15.54
CA ALA A 43 -23.25 -3.83 -14.87
C ALA A 43 -22.21 -2.79 -15.30
N LEU A 44 -22.67 -1.55 -15.54
CA LEU A 44 -21.79 -0.40 -15.73
C LEU A 44 -21.18 0.04 -14.36
N PRO A 45 -20.02 0.69 -14.34
CA PRO A 45 -19.39 1.14 -13.09
C PRO A 45 -20.32 1.94 -12.17
N MET A 46 -21.15 2.81 -12.74
CA MET A 46 -22.11 3.61 -11.97
C MET A 46 -23.21 2.79 -11.26
N MET A 47 -23.38 1.53 -11.64
CA MET A 47 -24.35 0.58 -11.05
C MET A 47 -23.69 -0.35 -10.01
N LEU A 48 -22.40 -0.18 -9.75
CA LEU A 48 -21.60 -0.98 -8.84
C LEU A 48 -21.31 -0.20 -7.56
N SER A 49 -21.33 -0.88 -6.40
CA SER A 49 -20.80 -0.32 -5.15
C SER A 49 -19.29 -0.08 -5.26
N GLY A 50 -18.72 0.71 -4.34
CA GLY A 50 -17.29 0.97 -4.31
C GLY A 50 -16.45 -0.31 -4.25
N GLY A 51 -16.85 -1.26 -3.40
CA GLY A 51 -16.16 -2.56 -3.29
C GLY A 51 -16.30 -3.41 -4.55
N GLU A 52 -17.47 -3.42 -5.21
CA GLU A 52 -17.65 -4.10 -6.49
C GLU A 52 -16.79 -3.47 -7.59
N GLN A 53 -16.70 -2.13 -7.64
CA GLN A 53 -15.82 -1.43 -8.57
C GLN A 53 -14.35 -1.79 -8.32
N GLN A 54 -13.94 -1.87 -7.06
CA GLN A 54 -12.57 -2.27 -6.67
C GLN A 54 -12.28 -3.72 -7.10
N ARG A 55 -13.20 -4.67 -6.86
CA ARG A 55 -13.04 -6.06 -7.32
C ARG A 55 -12.93 -6.15 -8.85
N VAL A 56 -13.68 -5.34 -9.61
CA VAL A 56 -13.54 -5.27 -11.07
C VAL A 56 -12.20 -4.67 -11.48
N ALA A 57 -11.69 -3.67 -10.76
CA ALA A 57 -10.37 -3.10 -11.01
C ALA A 57 -9.24 -4.12 -10.74
N ILE A 58 -9.35 -4.90 -9.67
CA ILE A 58 -8.44 -6.01 -9.34
C ILE A 58 -8.51 -7.09 -10.43
N ALA A 59 -9.72 -7.50 -10.83
CA ALA A 59 -9.92 -8.46 -11.92
C ALA A 59 -9.23 -8.02 -13.21
N ARG A 60 -9.37 -6.74 -13.55
CA ARG A 60 -8.73 -6.14 -14.72
C ARG A 60 -7.21 -6.14 -14.62
N ALA A 61 -6.65 -5.92 -13.44
CA ALA A 61 -5.20 -5.98 -13.22
C ALA A 61 -4.68 -7.42 -13.32
N LEU A 62 -5.41 -8.38 -12.78
CA LEU A 62 -5.02 -9.80 -12.73
C LEU A 62 -5.14 -10.54 -14.07
N ILE A 63 -6.02 -10.10 -14.99
CA ILE A 63 -6.36 -10.86 -16.20
C ILE A 63 -5.15 -11.16 -17.11
N THR A 64 -4.10 -10.35 -17.01
CA THR A 64 -2.84 -10.54 -17.74
C THR A 64 -1.83 -11.39 -17.01
N ASN A 65 -2.20 -11.96 -15.87
CA ASN A 65 -1.36 -12.77 -15.01
C ASN A 65 -0.04 -12.07 -14.60
N PRO A 66 -0.12 -10.89 -13.98
CA PRO A 66 1.06 -10.12 -13.59
C PRO A 66 1.76 -10.76 -12.38
N ARG A 67 3.08 -10.57 -12.28
CA ARG A 67 3.86 -10.94 -11.09
C ARG A 67 3.80 -9.86 -10.01
N LEU A 68 3.51 -8.61 -10.38
CA LEU A 68 3.46 -7.45 -9.50
C LEU A 68 2.24 -6.59 -9.84
N ILE A 69 1.49 -6.20 -8.82
CA ILE A 69 0.41 -5.23 -8.91
C ILE A 69 0.81 -3.96 -8.14
N LEU A 70 0.64 -2.82 -8.79
CA LEU A 70 0.77 -1.51 -8.18
C LEU A 70 -0.62 -1.03 -7.75
N ALA A 71 -0.79 -0.72 -6.48
CA ALA A 71 -2.06 -0.26 -5.91
C ALA A 71 -1.86 1.09 -5.20
N ASP A 72 -2.61 2.07 -5.63
CA ASP A 72 -2.65 3.41 -5.04
C ASP A 72 -3.96 3.55 -4.27
N GLU A 73 -3.86 3.73 -2.94
CA GLU A 73 -4.99 3.84 -2.00
C GLU A 73 -6.09 2.79 -2.24
N PRO A 74 -5.79 1.48 -2.26
CA PRO A 74 -6.72 0.46 -2.73
C PRO A 74 -7.98 0.31 -1.87
N THR A 75 -8.00 0.86 -0.66
CA THR A 75 -9.15 0.83 0.26
C THR A 75 -9.65 2.21 0.64
N GLY A 76 -9.03 3.29 0.15
CA GLY A 76 -9.29 4.66 0.61
C GLY A 76 -10.73 5.17 0.39
N ALA A 77 -11.43 4.64 -0.62
CA ALA A 77 -12.82 5.00 -0.92
C ALA A 77 -13.84 3.97 -0.40
N LEU A 78 -13.42 2.99 0.41
CA LEU A 78 -14.25 1.90 0.88
C LEU A 78 -14.58 2.07 2.36
N ASP A 79 -15.74 1.54 2.77
CA ASP A 79 -16.03 1.37 4.19
C ASP A 79 -15.08 0.33 4.82
N PRO A 80 -14.90 0.35 6.16
CA PRO A 80 -13.91 -0.52 6.82
C PRO A 80 -14.14 -2.02 6.62
N VAL A 81 -15.37 -2.47 6.45
CA VAL A 81 -15.69 -3.89 6.24
C VAL A 81 -15.24 -4.31 4.85
N THR A 82 -15.67 -3.58 3.83
CA THR A 82 -15.29 -3.81 2.44
C THR A 82 -13.78 -3.66 2.22
N GLY A 83 -13.14 -2.69 2.92
CA GLY A 83 -11.68 -2.53 2.90
C GLY A 83 -10.94 -3.78 3.36
N ARG A 84 -11.35 -4.37 4.49
CA ARG A 84 -10.77 -5.64 4.98
C ARG A 84 -10.99 -6.82 4.05
N GLU A 85 -12.14 -6.87 3.37
CA GLU A 85 -12.37 -7.92 2.35
C GLU A 85 -11.40 -7.80 1.17
N VAL A 86 -11.09 -6.58 0.72
CA VAL A 86 -10.10 -6.33 -0.34
C VAL A 86 -8.69 -6.70 0.13
N LEU A 87 -8.30 -6.39 1.37
CA LEU A 87 -7.02 -6.81 1.92
C LEU A 87 -6.92 -8.32 2.05
N ALA A 88 -7.98 -9.00 2.52
CA ALA A 88 -8.03 -10.46 2.57
C ALA A 88 -7.87 -11.08 1.18
N LEU A 89 -8.49 -10.48 0.15
CA LEU A 89 -8.30 -10.90 -1.24
C LEU A 89 -6.84 -10.71 -1.70
N PHE A 90 -6.18 -9.60 -1.36
CA PHE A 90 -4.76 -9.40 -1.70
C PHE A 90 -3.86 -10.46 -1.04
N LYS A 91 -4.17 -10.82 0.22
CA LYS A 91 -3.45 -11.89 0.92
C LYS A 91 -3.61 -13.22 0.22
N ASP A 92 -4.84 -13.61 -0.13
CA ASP A 92 -5.13 -14.84 -0.87
C ASP A 92 -4.37 -14.90 -2.21
N LEU A 93 -4.39 -13.82 -2.98
CA LEU A 93 -3.68 -13.70 -4.24
C LEU A 93 -2.15 -13.79 -4.07
N HIS A 94 -1.62 -13.25 -2.98
CA HIS A 94 -0.20 -13.34 -2.67
C HIS A 94 0.20 -14.77 -2.30
N GLU A 95 -0.53 -15.39 -1.38
CA GLU A 95 -0.20 -16.71 -0.82
C GLU A 95 -0.46 -17.84 -1.83
N ASN A 96 -1.55 -17.78 -2.58
CA ASN A 96 -1.98 -18.87 -3.46
C ASN A 96 -1.56 -18.70 -4.93
N ASP A 97 -1.42 -17.46 -5.42
CA ASP A 97 -1.03 -17.18 -6.81
C ASP A 97 0.37 -16.60 -6.96
N GLY A 98 1.05 -16.28 -5.86
CA GLY A 98 2.39 -15.71 -5.88
C GLY A 98 2.46 -14.28 -6.43
N VAL A 99 1.34 -13.55 -6.41
CA VAL A 99 1.28 -12.15 -6.86
C VAL A 99 1.91 -11.25 -5.80
N SER A 100 2.84 -10.40 -6.19
CA SER A 100 3.39 -9.37 -5.32
C SER A 100 2.58 -8.08 -5.44
N PHE A 101 2.48 -7.32 -4.34
CA PHE A 101 1.80 -6.04 -4.29
C PHE A 101 2.76 -4.94 -3.83
N LEU A 102 2.79 -3.83 -4.56
CA LEU A 102 3.36 -2.58 -4.09
C LEU A 102 2.20 -1.61 -3.85
N ILE A 103 1.96 -1.31 -2.59
CA ILE A 103 0.83 -0.49 -2.16
C ILE A 103 1.33 0.86 -1.69
N VAL A 104 0.76 1.95 -2.21
CA VAL A 104 0.93 3.30 -1.67
C VAL A 104 -0.33 3.64 -0.89
N THR A 105 -0.18 4.05 0.37
CA THR A 105 -1.31 4.35 1.24
C THR A 105 -0.91 5.26 2.40
N HIS A 106 -1.87 6.01 2.91
CA HIS A 106 -1.77 6.73 4.18
C HIS A 106 -2.46 5.98 5.35
N SER A 107 -3.08 4.84 5.05
CA SER A 107 -3.77 4.01 6.06
C SER A 107 -2.78 3.15 6.83
N LYS A 108 -2.76 3.33 8.15
CA LYS A 108 -1.95 2.49 9.05
C LYS A 108 -2.39 1.03 9.03
N GLU A 109 -3.71 0.77 8.88
CA GLU A 109 -4.25 -0.59 8.79
C GLU A 109 -3.71 -1.33 7.56
N VAL A 110 -3.64 -0.64 6.41
CA VAL A 110 -3.07 -1.20 5.18
C VAL A 110 -1.56 -1.39 5.31
N ALA A 111 -0.85 -0.45 5.93
CA ALA A 111 0.59 -0.55 6.15
C ALA A 111 0.94 -1.74 7.07
N ALA A 112 0.15 -1.97 8.12
CA ALA A 112 0.33 -3.11 9.03
C ALA A 112 -0.01 -4.46 8.40
N PHE A 113 -0.83 -4.47 7.36
CA PHE A 113 -1.15 -5.67 6.59
C PHE A 113 0.03 -6.16 5.72
N ALA A 114 0.92 -5.26 5.32
CA ALA A 114 2.04 -5.58 4.44
C ALA A 114 3.16 -6.33 5.17
N ASN A 115 3.84 -7.24 4.47
CA ASN A 115 5.03 -7.94 5.01
C ASN A 115 6.20 -6.99 5.30
N ARG A 116 6.23 -5.85 4.60
CA ARG A 116 7.23 -4.80 4.72
C ARG A 116 6.58 -3.47 4.38
N SER A 117 6.79 -2.46 5.19
CA SER A 117 6.36 -1.10 4.89
C SER A 117 7.50 -0.10 5.00
N LEU A 118 7.52 0.87 4.09
CA LEU A 118 8.49 1.95 4.03
C LEU A 118 7.76 3.29 4.25
N GLU A 119 8.21 4.06 5.20
CA GLU A 119 7.68 5.40 5.43
C GLU A 119 8.41 6.39 4.52
N LEU A 120 7.65 7.07 3.65
CA LEU A 120 8.16 8.07 2.72
C LEU A 120 7.79 9.48 3.22
N ARG A 121 8.78 10.37 3.33
CA ARG A 121 8.60 11.79 3.66
C ARG A 121 9.49 12.65 2.80
N ASP A 122 8.94 13.70 2.23
CA ASP A 122 9.66 14.67 1.39
C ASP A 122 10.54 14.02 0.31
N GLY A 123 10.02 12.90 -0.27
CA GLY A 123 10.71 12.15 -1.31
C GLY A 123 11.83 11.23 -0.81
N ARG A 124 11.98 11.03 0.51
CA ARG A 124 13.00 10.17 1.12
C ARG A 124 12.35 9.08 1.98
N PHE A 125 12.94 7.89 1.97
CA PHE A 125 12.59 6.85 2.91
C PHE A 125 13.21 7.17 4.28
N VAL A 126 12.37 7.25 5.30
CA VAL A 126 12.79 7.66 6.65
C VAL A 126 12.75 6.53 7.66
N ALA A 127 11.90 5.54 7.45
CA ALA A 127 11.79 4.37 8.31
C ALA A 127 11.29 3.14 7.54
N GLU A 128 11.63 1.99 8.07
CA GLU A 128 11.16 0.68 7.62
C GLU A 128 10.52 -0.07 8.78
N HIS A 129 9.51 -0.87 8.46
CA HIS A 129 8.85 -1.78 9.38
C HIS A 129 8.76 -3.17 8.73
N GLY A 130 9.10 -4.21 9.48
CA GLY A 130 8.93 -5.60 9.06
C GLY A 130 7.49 -6.09 9.17
N ALA A 131 7.30 -7.40 9.01
CA ALA A 131 6.03 -8.08 9.27
C ALA A 131 5.67 -8.00 10.77
N ASP A 132 4.36 -8.03 11.08
CA ASP A 132 3.84 -8.01 12.45
C ASP A 132 4.03 -6.70 13.23
N VAL A 133 3.96 -5.58 12.52
CA VAL A 133 4.02 -4.26 13.15
C VAL A 133 2.76 -4.02 13.99
N ASP A 134 2.95 -3.82 15.29
CA ASP A 134 1.90 -3.32 16.17
C ASP A 134 1.52 -1.88 15.77
N VAL A 135 0.35 -1.73 15.15
CA VAL A 135 -0.17 -0.46 14.64
C VAL A 135 -0.29 0.60 15.74
N GLU A 136 -0.52 0.16 16.99
CA GLU A 136 -0.62 1.05 18.15
C GLU A 136 0.76 1.45 18.70
N ASN A 137 1.81 0.65 18.43
CA ASN A 137 3.17 0.83 18.91
C ASN A 137 4.22 0.95 17.79
N LEU A 138 3.91 1.66 16.72
CA LEU A 138 4.83 1.94 15.58
C LEU A 138 6.25 2.43 15.98
N GLY A 139 6.50 2.65 17.27
CA GLY A 139 7.77 3.13 17.79
C GLY A 139 8.73 2.07 18.32
N LYS A 140 8.33 0.78 18.46
CA LYS A 140 9.19 -0.24 19.09
C LYS A 140 10.03 -1.05 18.09
N ASP A 141 9.51 -1.27 16.89
CA ASP A 141 10.15 -2.12 15.87
C ASP A 141 10.46 -1.34 14.58
N ARG A 142 10.67 -0.03 14.72
CA ARG A 142 10.97 0.88 13.61
C ARG A 142 12.47 0.95 13.39
N GLU A 143 12.92 0.60 12.22
CA GLU A 143 14.27 0.88 11.75
C GLU A 143 14.34 2.24 11.06
N LEU A 144 15.28 3.09 11.46
CA LEU A 144 15.54 4.36 10.80
C LEU A 144 16.49 4.16 9.63
N ILE A 145 16.20 4.81 8.52
CA ILE A 145 17.05 4.74 7.33
C ILE A 145 18.03 5.91 7.34
N ILE A 146 19.32 5.59 7.31
CA ILE A 146 20.38 6.55 7.04
C ILE A 146 20.72 6.40 5.56
N ASP A 147 20.61 7.47 4.79
CA ASP A 147 20.91 7.47 3.36
C ASP A 147 22.41 7.40 3.07
N GLU A 148 22.79 7.24 1.79
CA GLU A 148 24.19 7.14 1.35
C GLU A 148 25.03 8.40 1.69
N THR A 149 24.39 9.53 1.97
CA THR A 149 25.04 10.78 2.38
C THR A 149 25.22 10.88 3.90
N GLY A 150 24.75 9.87 4.65
CA GLY A 150 24.77 9.86 6.12
C GLY A 150 23.65 10.70 6.74
N THR A 151 22.60 11.05 5.96
CA THR A 151 21.47 11.84 6.47
C THR A 151 20.39 10.88 7.00
N VAL A 152 19.85 11.19 8.20
CA VAL A 152 18.67 10.56 8.76
C VAL A 152 17.57 11.61 8.93
N THR A 153 16.36 11.31 8.51
CA THR A 153 15.19 12.15 8.78
C THR A 153 14.39 11.50 9.90
N LEU A 154 14.30 12.18 11.04
CA LEU A 154 13.53 11.67 12.17
C LEU A 154 12.03 11.85 11.94
N PRO A 155 11.22 10.80 12.11
CA PRO A 155 9.77 10.93 12.17
C PRO A 155 9.33 11.91 13.26
N PRO A 156 8.22 12.66 13.07
CA PRO A 156 7.80 13.71 14.00
C PRO A 156 7.59 13.24 15.45
N ASP A 157 7.10 12.03 15.64
CA ASP A 157 6.91 11.42 16.95
C ASP A 157 8.24 11.19 17.67
N LEU A 158 9.28 10.74 16.96
CA LEU A 158 10.63 10.62 17.51
C LEU A 158 11.26 11.97 17.73
N LEU A 159 11.06 12.91 16.80
CA LEU A 159 11.57 14.27 16.94
C LEU A 159 11.01 14.94 18.21
N VAL A 160 9.72 14.79 18.49
CA VAL A 160 9.08 15.30 19.72
C VAL A 160 9.67 14.61 20.96
N ARG A 161 9.89 13.30 20.93
CA ARG A 161 10.44 12.53 22.07
C ARG A 161 11.85 12.92 22.44
N ILE A 162 12.67 13.38 21.49
CA ILE A 162 14.04 13.85 21.77
C ILE A 162 14.10 15.34 22.11
N GLY A 163 12.96 16.07 22.16
CA GLY A 163 12.91 17.48 22.54
C GLY A 163 12.75 18.47 21.36
N GLY A 164 12.46 18.00 20.15
CA GLY A 164 12.19 18.84 18.98
C GLY A 164 13.41 19.11 18.10
N ALA A 165 13.28 20.06 17.18
CA ALA A 165 14.39 20.49 16.34
C ALA A 165 15.40 21.32 17.16
N GLY A 166 16.70 21.02 17.04
CA GLY A 166 17.72 21.69 17.85
C GLY A 166 19.11 21.19 17.52
N ARG A 167 20.06 21.60 18.38
CA ARG A 167 21.42 21.08 18.37
C ARG A 167 21.53 19.91 19.33
N TYR A 168 22.19 18.87 18.89
CA TYR A 168 22.39 17.66 19.66
C TYR A 168 23.86 17.33 19.71
N THR A 169 24.36 17.03 20.93
CA THR A 169 25.71 16.54 21.12
C THR A 169 25.75 15.04 20.92
N VAL A 170 26.74 14.57 20.20
CA VAL A 170 27.02 13.14 20.08
C VAL A 170 27.64 12.68 21.39
N GLY A 171 26.92 11.84 22.13
CA GLY A 171 27.38 11.26 23.38
C GLY A 171 28.27 10.04 23.16
N ASN A 172 27.71 8.96 22.69
CA ASN A 172 28.44 7.72 22.43
C ASN A 172 28.22 7.29 20.99
N ALA A 173 29.29 6.98 20.28
CA ALA A 173 29.25 6.41 18.94
C ALA A 173 30.12 5.16 18.95
N ASP A 174 29.49 4.01 19.06
CA ASP A 174 30.15 2.72 19.00
C ASP A 174 29.48 1.88 17.91
N SER A 175 30.10 0.76 17.49
CA SER A 175 29.63 -0.04 16.35
C SER A 175 28.14 -0.39 16.50
N GLY A 176 27.28 0.28 15.72
CA GLY A 176 25.83 0.06 15.68
C GLY A 176 25.01 0.85 16.71
N TYR A 177 25.63 1.75 17.49
CA TYR A 177 24.93 2.58 18.46
C TYR A 177 25.36 4.03 18.38
N LEU A 178 24.41 4.97 18.29
CA LEU A 178 24.63 6.41 18.34
C LEU A 178 23.70 7.02 19.38
N SER A 179 24.24 7.70 20.39
CA SER A 179 23.46 8.49 21.33
C SER A 179 23.56 9.99 21.03
N LEU A 180 22.39 10.65 21.04
CA LEU A 180 22.27 12.07 20.86
C LEU A 180 21.70 12.69 22.14
N GLN A 181 22.36 13.72 22.67
CA GLN A 181 21.88 14.50 23.81
C GLN A 181 21.51 15.90 23.30
N GLY A 182 20.21 16.22 23.34
CA GLY A 182 19.71 17.56 23.00
C GLY A 182 19.99 18.56 24.13
N GLU A 183 20.49 19.71 23.79
CA GLU A 183 20.33 20.86 24.65
C GLU A 183 18.88 21.33 24.54
N ALA A 184 18.17 21.41 25.67
CA ALA A 184 16.83 21.99 25.69
C ALA A 184 16.91 23.41 25.09
N VAL A 185 16.37 23.60 23.90
CA VAL A 185 16.21 24.94 23.34
C VAL A 185 15.13 25.60 24.17
N GLU A 186 15.53 26.47 25.11
CA GLU A 186 14.60 27.44 25.68
C GLU A 186 13.89 28.11 24.49
N ALA A 187 12.57 28.00 24.46
CA ALA A 187 11.75 28.63 23.44
C ALA A 187 12.15 30.11 23.36
N MET A 188 12.91 30.48 22.32
CA MET A 188 13.09 31.88 22.00
C MET A 188 11.72 32.46 21.68
N GLY A 189 11.10 33.04 22.68
CA GLY A 189 9.92 33.85 22.53
C GLY A 189 10.24 35.02 21.59
N LYS A 190 9.54 35.08 20.51
CA LYS A 190 8.75 36.23 20.02
C LYS A 190 8.08 35.89 18.72
#